data_a252b0832e0a0ebd7373978c8e644fae
#
_entry.id   a252b0832e0a0ebd7373978c8e644fae
#
_cell.length_a   1.000
_cell.length_b   1.000
_cell.length_c   1.000
_cell.angle_alpha   90.00
_cell.angle_beta   90.00
_cell.angle_gamma   90.00
#
_symmetry.space_group_name_H-M   'P 1'
#
loop_
_entity.id
_entity.type
_entity.pdbx_description
1 polymer ?
#
loop_
_entity_poly.entity_id
_entity_poly.type
_entity_poly.pdbx_seq_one_letter_code
_entity_poly.pdbx_strand_id
1 'polypeptide(L)'
;MDTFPKLLMRHAQERGARPAIREKDLGIWQTWTWRRFADEVRVLAAALAAEGFKRGEHLALIGDNRPRIYAAVCAAQCLGGIPVPLYQDAVATEMSFPIQNAEIAYALAEDQEQVDKLLEIQPQCPSLRRIYYDDPRGLRHYDQPQLMSYEKLLDLGHAALVRNPGLVDEEIAKGRGSDTAAMFFTSGTTGVPKGVVLTHDALIDRSRAVAEMERLGEDDVVLAFMPPAWIGQNIFSYAQPMVAGYCICCPESPETVV
;
A
#
# COMPACT_ATOMS: atom_id res chain seq x y z
N MET A 1 -7.12 -1.75 -19.63
CA MET A 1 -6.29 -2.25 -18.52
C MET A 1 -7.21 -2.44 -17.33
N ASP A 2 -7.13 -3.59 -16.73
CA ASP A 2 -8.10 -4.13 -15.77
C ASP A 2 -7.55 -4.30 -14.35
N THR A 3 -6.26 -3.98 -14.11
CA THR A 3 -5.67 -4.00 -12.76
C THR A 3 -4.86 -2.73 -12.50
N PHE A 4 -4.73 -2.34 -11.21
CA PHE A 4 -3.94 -1.17 -10.81
C PHE A 4 -2.46 -1.26 -11.20
N PRO A 5 -1.76 -2.41 -11.04
CA PRO A 5 -0.40 -2.54 -11.54
C PRO A 5 -0.26 -2.25 -13.04
N LYS A 6 -1.18 -2.75 -13.88
CA LYS A 6 -1.14 -2.47 -15.32
C LYS A 6 -1.38 -0.98 -15.63
N LEU A 7 -2.27 -0.32 -14.87
CA LEU A 7 -2.50 1.12 -14.98
C LEU A 7 -1.23 1.91 -14.59
N LEU A 8 -0.58 1.55 -13.48
CA LEU A 8 0.67 2.18 -13.05
C LEU A 8 1.77 2.06 -14.11
N MET A 9 1.97 0.87 -14.68
CA MET A 9 2.99 0.67 -15.72
C MET A 9 2.69 1.51 -16.97
N ARG A 10 1.42 1.67 -17.33
CA ARG A 10 1.01 2.59 -18.42
C ARG A 10 1.37 4.04 -18.08
N HIS A 11 1.05 4.53 -16.86
CA HIS A 11 1.41 5.89 -16.45
C HIS A 11 2.93 6.13 -16.48
N ALA A 12 3.72 5.14 -16.04
CA ALA A 12 5.17 5.23 -16.09
C ALA A 12 5.72 5.37 -17.52
N GLN A 13 5.04 4.77 -18.50
CA GLN A 13 5.40 4.85 -19.92
C GLN A 13 4.92 6.15 -20.57
N GLU A 14 3.64 6.51 -20.41
CA GLU A 14 2.99 7.61 -21.11
C GLU A 14 3.29 8.98 -20.50
N ARG A 15 3.41 9.04 -19.16
CA ARG A 15 3.59 10.28 -18.39
C ARG A 15 4.61 10.16 -17.26
N GLY A 16 5.66 9.38 -17.46
CA GLY A 16 6.63 8.99 -16.43
C GLY A 16 7.30 10.14 -15.69
N ALA A 17 7.47 11.31 -16.33
CA ALA A 17 8.06 12.50 -15.71
C ALA A 17 7.06 13.36 -14.91
N ARG A 18 5.74 13.14 -15.05
CA ARG A 18 4.73 13.91 -14.31
C ARG A 18 4.67 13.48 -12.84
N PRO A 19 4.32 14.40 -11.92
CA PRO A 19 4.09 14.08 -10.52
C PRO A 19 2.96 13.04 -10.37
N ALA A 20 3.21 12.00 -9.59
CA ALA A 20 2.20 11.04 -9.14
C ALA A 20 1.81 11.28 -7.69
N ILE A 21 2.82 11.43 -6.83
CA ILE A 21 2.66 11.63 -5.39
C ILE A 21 3.61 12.73 -4.95
N ARG A 22 3.14 13.62 -4.09
CA ARG A 22 3.97 14.55 -3.33
C ARG A 22 3.83 14.25 -1.85
N GLU A 23 4.94 14.26 -1.15
CA GLU A 23 5.00 14.09 0.29
C GLU A 23 5.61 15.34 0.89
N LYS A 24 5.00 15.89 1.93
CA LYS A 24 5.61 16.97 2.69
C LYS A 24 6.46 16.37 3.80
N ASP A 25 7.75 16.65 3.78
CA ASP A 25 8.71 16.20 4.78
C ASP A 25 9.58 17.38 5.21
N LEU A 26 9.66 17.62 6.52
CA LEU A 26 10.35 18.78 7.12
C LEU A 26 9.95 20.11 6.45
N GLY A 27 8.66 20.26 6.15
CA GLY A 27 8.09 21.43 5.50
C GLY A 27 8.34 21.54 4.00
N ILE A 28 9.04 20.58 3.38
CA ILE A 28 9.43 20.60 1.96
C ILE A 28 8.68 19.51 1.19
N TRP A 29 8.07 19.89 0.07
CA TRP A 29 7.42 18.92 -0.81
C TRP A 29 8.43 18.08 -1.60
N GLN A 30 8.47 16.78 -1.31
CA GLN A 30 9.20 15.77 -2.08
C GLN A 30 8.29 15.22 -3.17
N THR A 31 8.78 15.15 -4.42
CA THR A 31 7.96 14.69 -5.55
C THR A 31 8.40 13.30 -6.01
N TRP A 32 7.44 12.39 -6.09
CA TRP A 32 7.53 11.12 -6.76
C TRP A 32 6.84 11.22 -8.12
N THR A 33 7.59 11.02 -9.18
CA THR A 33 7.02 10.94 -10.53
C THR A 33 6.37 9.57 -10.75
N TRP A 34 5.52 9.44 -11.76
CA TRP A 34 4.94 8.13 -12.12
C TRP A 34 6.00 7.08 -12.39
N ARG A 35 7.13 7.46 -12.99
CA ARG A 35 8.26 6.55 -13.22
C ARG A 35 8.90 6.11 -11.90
N ARG A 36 9.26 7.06 -11.04
CA ARG A 36 9.82 6.75 -9.71
C ARG A 36 8.89 5.84 -8.91
N PHE A 37 7.59 6.14 -8.93
CA PHE A 37 6.60 5.33 -8.22
C PHE A 37 6.53 3.90 -8.77
N ALA A 38 6.53 3.73 -10.10
CA ALA A 38 6.55 2.41 -10.72
C ALA A 38 7.85 1.64 -10.45
N ASP A 39 9.00 2.32 -10.46
CA ASP A 39 10.29 1.70 -10.17
C ASP A 39 10.34 1.19 -8.72
N GLU A 40 9.90 2.00 -7.75
CA GLU A 40 9.79 1.59 -6.35
C GLU A 40 8.85 0.38 -6.17
N VAL A 41 7.68 0.42 -6.80
CA VAL A 41 6.71 -0.69 -6.77
C VAL A 41 7.33 -1.98 -7.33
N ARG A 42 8.11 -1.91 -8.41
CA ARG A 42 8.81 -3.08 -8.98
C ARG A 42 9.82 -3.67 -8.01
N VAL A 43 10.63 -2.82 -7.39
CA VAL A 43 11.64 -3.28 -6.43
C VAL A 43 10.95 -3.93 -5.22
N LEU A 44 9.93 -3.27 -4.68
CA LEU A 44 9.20 -3.77 -3.52
C LEU A 44 8.43 -5.07 -3.82
N ALA A 45 7.81 -5.19 -4.99
CA ALA A 45 7.16 -6.44 -5.41
C ALA A 45 8.16 -7.59 -5.53
N ALA A 46 9.33 -7.34 -6.13
CA ALA A 46 10.39 -8.33 -6.22
C ALA A 46 10.94 -8.74 -4.83
N ALA A 47 11.00 -7.79 -3.89
CA ALA A 47 11.38 -8.03 -2.50
C ALA A 47 10.37 -8.91 -1.78
N LEU A 48 9.09 -8.59 -1.86
CA LEU A 48 8.01 -9.40 -1.28
C LEU A 48 8.02 -10.82 -1.85
N ALA A 49 8.23 -10.99 -3.16
CA ALA A 49 8.36 -12.30 -3.78
C ALA A 49 9.57 -13.07 -3.25
N ALA A 50 10.72 -12.39 -3.03
CA ALA A 50 11.92 -13.00 -2.45
C ALA A 50 11.72 -13.42 -0.99
N GLU A 51 10.90 -12.71 -0.21
CA GLU A 51 10.47 -13.06 1.15
C GLU A 51 9.40 -14.16 1.16
N GLY A 52 8.97 -14.63 0.00
CA GLY A 52 8.01 -15.73 -0.14
C GLY A 52 6.54 -15.34 -0.14
N PHE A 53 6.22 -14.04 -0.31
CA PHE A 53 4.85 -13.55 -0.46
C PHE A 53 4.23 -14.11 -1.75
N LYS A 54 3.03 -14.65 -1.65
CA LYS A 54 2.35 -15.38 -2.74
C LYS A 54 1.03 -14.73 -3.11
N ARG A 55 0.55 -15.07 -4.30
CA ARG A 55 -0.79 -14.73 -4.78
C ARG A 55 -1.85 -15.17 -3.77
N GLY A 56 -2.77 -14.26 -3.45
CA GLY A 56 -3.84 -14.46 -2.47
C GLY A 56 -3.43 -14.25 -1.00
N GLU A 57 -2.14 -14.07 -0.69
CA GLU A 57 -1.72 -13.70 0.66
C GLU A 57 -2.03 -12.22 0.95
N HIS A 58 -2.21 -11.92 2.23
CA HIS A 58 -2.57 -10.59 2.72
C HIS A 58 -1.36 -9.85 3.26
N LEU A 59 -1.27 -8.55 2.94
CA LEU A 59 -0.28 -7.61 3.46
C LEU A 59 -1.01 -6.53 4.27
N ALA A 60 -0.82 -6.48 5.60
CA ALA A 60 -1.30 -5.35 6.40
C ALA A 60 -0.48 -4.09 6.12
N LEU A 61 -1.15 -2.94 6.13
CA LEU A 61 -0.56 -1.62 5.94
C LEU A 61 -1.04 -0.71 7.06
N ILE A 62 -0.11 -0.18 7.87
CA ILE A 62 -0.43 0.57 9.08
C ILE A 62 0.44 1.82 9.12
N GLY A 63 -0.19 2.96 9.00
CA GLY A 63 0.47 4.26 8.99
C GLY A 63 -0.35 5.33 8.28
N ASP A 64 0.22 6.51 8.15
CA ASP A 64 -0.33 7.67 7.45
C ASP A 64 -0.22 7.53 5.92
N ASN A 65 -0.81 8.51 5.23
CA ASN A 65 -0.67 8.61 3.78
C ASN A 65 0.76 8.97 3.40
N ARG A 66 1.52 7.98 2.97
CA ARG A 66 2.91 8.10 2.53
C ARG A 66 3.10 7.42 1.18
N PRO A 67 4.02 7.89 0.34
CA PRO A 67 4.31 7.25 -0.95
C PRO A 67 4.63 5.76 -0.81
N ARG A 68 5.35 5.37 0.24
CA ARG A 68 5.75 3.97 0.49
C ARG A 68 4.57 3.07 0.87
N ILE A 69 3.56 3.60 1.56
CA ILE A 69 2.31 2.86 1.82
C ILE A 69 1.60 2.57 0.50
N TYR A 70 1.45 3.56 -0.39
CA TYR A 70 0.85 3.35 -1.71
C TYR A 70 1.68 2.44 -2.61
N ALA A 71 3.02 2.51 -2.50
CA ALA A 71 3.91 1.58 -3.19
C ALA A 71 3.68 0.13 -2.73
N ALA A 72 3.53 -0.08 -1.41
CA ALA A 72 3.26 -1.41 -0.86
C ALA A 72 1.88 -1.96 -1.24
N VAL A 73 0.83 -1.09 -1.32
CA VAL A 73 -0.47 -1.47 -1.89
C VAL A 73 -0.29 -2.05 -3.29
N CYS A 74 0.38 -1.29 -4.17
CA CYS A 74 0.54 -1.71 -5.55
C CYS A 74 1.50 -2.89 -5.71
N ALA A 75 2.56 -2.98 -4.89
CA ALA A 75 3.51 -4.07 -4.91
C ALA A 75 2.87 -5.42 -4.54
N ALA A 76 2.02 -5.45 -3.51
CA ALA A 76 1.23 -6.64 -3.19
C ALA A 76 0.33 -7.04 -4.36
N GLN A 77 -0.35 -6.07 -4.99
CA GLN A 77 -1.21 -6.30 -6.14
C GLN A 77 -0.45 -6.78 -7.38
N CYS A 78 0.81 -6.37 -7.58
CA CYS A 78 1.66 -6.89 -8.66
C CYS A 78 1.79 -8.42 -8.59
N LEU A 79 1.86 -8.96 -7.38
CA LEU A 79 1.97 -10.39 -7.12
C LEU A 79 0.61 -11.10 -7.00
N GLY A 80 -0.50 -10.36 -7.18
CA GLY A 80 -1.86 -10.86 -6.94
C GLY A 80 -2.17 -11.10 -5.46
N GLY A 81 -1.43 -10.45 -4.57
CA GLY A 81 -1.71 -10.38 -3.14
C GLY A 81 -2.74 -9.29 -2.80
N ILE A 82 -3.20 -9.29 -1.58
CA ILE A 82 -4.32 -8.48 -1.11
C ILE A 82 -3.82 -7.51 -0.03
N PRO A 83 -3.71 -6.21 -0.34
CA PRO A 83 -3.44 -5.19 0.68
C PRO A 83 -4.62 -5.03 1.62
N VAL A 84 -4.32 -4.91 2.92
CA VAL A 84 -5.28 -4.75 4.01
C VAL A 84 -4.87 -3.54 4.85
N PRO A 85 -5.32 -2.33 4.51
CA PRO A 85 -5.05 -1.16 5.33
C PRO A 85 -5.78 -1.27 6.68
N LEU A 86 -5.05 -1.02 7.77
CA LEU A 86 -5.57 -1.00 9.13
C LEU A 86 -5.48 0.41 9.71
N TYR A 87 -6.35 0.71 10.67
CA TYR A 87 -6.35 2.01 11.34
C TYR A 87 -5.11 2.15 12.23
N GLN A 88 -4.30 3.17 11.96
CA GLN A 88 -3.11 3.47 12.78
C GLN A 88 -3.47 3.91 14.20
N ASP A 89 -4.63 4.56 14.38
CA ASP A 89 -5.11 5.02 15.68
C ASP A 89 -5.73 3.88 16.51
N ALA A 90 -5.92 2.69 15.93
CA ALA A 90 -6.44 1.53 16.65
C ALA A 90 -5.44 1.08 17.72
N VAL A 91 -5.95 0.66 18.88
CA VAL A 91 -5.11 0.01 19.88
C VAL A 91 -4.70 -1.40 19.41
N ALA A 92 -3.59 -1.92 19.94
CA ALA A 92 -3.05 -3.20 19.51
C ALA A 92 -4.09 -4.34 19.50
N THR A 93 -4.90 -4.43 20.55
CA THR A 93 -5.94 -5.49 20.68
C THR A 93 -7.02 -5.42 19.58
N GLU A 94 -7.33 -4.23 19.07
CA GLU A 94 -8.29 -4.08 17.96
C GLU A 94 -7.70 -4.55 16.63
N MET A 95 -6.39 -4.46 16.45
CA MET A 95 -5.70 -4.95 15.25
C MET A 95 -5.63 -6.49 15.20
N SER A 96 -5.73 -7.17 16.34
CA SER A 96 -5.59 -8.62 16.40
C SER A 96 -6.66 -9.36 15.59
N PHE A 97 -7.90 -8.90 15.65
CA PHE A 97 -9.00 -9.54 14.91
C PHE A 97 -8.83 -9.47 13.38
N PRO A 98 -8.58 -8.32 12.76
CA PRO A 98 -8.28 -8.25 11.33
C PRO A 98 -7.11 -9.13 10.91
N ILE A 99 -6.03 -9.14 11.70
CA ILE A 99 -4.83 -9.92 11.39
C ILE A 99 -5.12 -11.43 11.43
N GLN A 100 -5.86 -11.89 12.44
CA GLN A 100 -6.25 -13.30 12.54
C GLN A 100 -7.28 -13.68 11.48
N ASN A 101 -8.32 -12.85 11.30
CA ASN A 101 -9.43 -13.16 10.39
C ASN A 101 -8.98 -13.24 8.92
N ALA A 102 -8.05 -12.38 8.52
CA ALA A 102 -7.48 -12.37 7.17
C ALA A 102 -6.19 -13.21 7.06
N GLU A 103 -5.82 -13.95 8.11
CA GLU A 103 -4.58 -14.76 8.15
C GLU A 103 -3.34 -13.98 7.65
N ILE A 104 -3.23 -12.71 8.07
CA ILE A 104 -2.18 -11.81 7.59
C ILE A 104 -0.82 -12.35 8.01
N ALA A 105 0.06 -12.53 7.01
CA ALA A 105 1.40 -13.07 7.23
C ALA A 105 2.50 -12.00 7.19
N TYR A 106 2.22 -10.87 6.58
CA TYR A 106 3.16 -9.76 6.36
C TYR A 106 2.49 -8.44 6.73
N ALA A 107 3.25 -7.55 7.36
CA ALA A 107 2.80 -6.20 7.67
C ALA A 107 3.87 -5.16 7.30
N LEU A 108 3.45 -4.00 6.80
CA LEU A 108 4.27 -2.80 6.71
C LEU A 108 3.72 -1.78 7.70
N ALA A 109 4.55 -1.43 8.68
CA ALA A 109 4.31 -0.42 9.70
C ALA A 109 5.07 0.87 9.35
N GLU A 110 4.46 2.04 9.54
CA GLU A 110 5.14 3.30 9.26
C GLU A 110 6.30 3.52 10.24
N ASP A 111 6.06 3.40 11.54
CA ASP A 111 6.97 3.83 12.60
C ASP A 111 7.03 2.87 13.80
N GLN A 112 7.75 3.29 14.84
CA GLN A 112 7.91 2.53 16.08
C GLN A 112 6.57 2.23 16.76
N GLU A 113 5.65 3.17 16.82
CA GLU A 113 4.36 2.97 17.50
C GLU A 113 3.60 1.80 16.86
N GLN A 114 3.55 1.76 15.53
CA GLN A 114 2.85 0.69 14.82
C GLN A 114 3.59 -0.66 14.95
N VAL A 115 4.92 -0.63 14.98
CA VAL A 115 5.73 -1.84 15.25
C VAL A 115 5.44 -2.38 16.65
N ASP A 116 5.40 -1.52 17.66
CA ASP A 116 5.12 -1.94 19.05
C ASP A 116 3.75 -2.60 19.18
N LYS A 117 2.72 -2.01 18.55
CA LYS A 117 1.37 -2.58 18.51
C LYS A 117 1.36 -3.98 17.87
N LEU A 118 2.07 -4.17 16.77
CA LEU A 118 2.16 -5.46 16.09
C LEU A 118 2.92 -6.50 16.92
N LEU A 119 4.01 -6.11 17.59
CA LEU A 119 4.77 -6.99 18.48
C LEU A 119 3.95 -7.40 19.70
N GLU A 120 3.16 -6.49 20.28
CA GLU A 120 2.28 -6.79 21.41
C GLU A 120 1.26 -7.90 21.09
N ILE A 121 0.66 -7.86 19.89
CA ILE A 121 -0.36 -8.83 19.51
C ILE A 121 0.19 -10.08 18.81
N GLN A 122 1.47 -10.10 18.46
CA GLN A 122 2.07 -11.20 17.70
C GLN A 122 1.88 -12.59 18.37
N PRO A 123 1.95 -12.74 19.70
CA PRO A 123 1.68 -14.03 20.33
C PRO A 123 0.27 -14.57 20.06
N GLN A 124 -0.68 -13.69 19.78
CA GLN A 124 -2.07 -14.03 19.45
C GLN A 124 -2.30 -14.18 17.94
N CYS A 125 -1.33 -13.74 17.13
CA CYS A 125 -1.40 -13.70 15.66
C CYS A 125 -0.31 -14.56 15.03
N PRO A 126 -0.36 -15.90 15.15
CA PRO A 126 0.73 -16.79 14.72
C PRO A 126 0.95 -16.78 13.20
N SER A 127 0.00 -16.29 12.42
CA SER A 127 0.16 -16.09 10.97
C SER A 127 1.16 -14.98 10.63
N LEU A 128 1.31 -13.95 11.50
CA LEU A 128 2.16 -12.78 11.26
C LEU A 128 3.64 -13.17 11.38
N ARG A 129 4.30 -13.36 10.24
CA ARG A 129 5.69 -13.87 10.15
C ARG A 129 6.72 -12.76 9.96
N ARG A 130 6.33 -11.66 9.31
CA ARG A 130 7.23 -10.55 8.96
C ARG A 130 6.55 -9.21 9.22
N ILE A 131 7.29 -8.31 9.82
CA ILE A 131 6.90 -6.91 10.04
C ILE A 131 7.99 -6.05 9.42
N TYR A 132 7.65 -5.34 8.36
CA TYR A 132 8.50 -4.33 7.75
C TYR A 132 8.19 -2.99 8.39
N TYR A 133 9.20 -2.13 8.53
CA TYR A 133 9.00 -0.78 9.05
C TYR A 133 9.69 0.26 8.17
N ASP A 134 9.02 1.40 7.98
CA ASP A 134 9.50 2.48 7.12
C ASP A 134 10.44 3.43 7.87
N ASP A 135 9.98 4.01 8.98
CA ASP A 135 10.79 4.91 9.79
C ASP A 135 11.61 4.13 10.83
N PRO A 136 12.96 4.15 10.74
CA PRO A 136 13.82 3.43 11.70
C PRO A 136 13.99 4.15 13.03
N ARG A 137 13.47 5.38 13.21
CA ARG A 137 13.59 6.13 14.45
C ARG A 137 12.94 5.37 15.60
N GLY A 138 13.65 5.31 16.74
CA GLY A 138 13.21 4.55 17.90
C GLY A 138 13.51 3.03 17.85
N LEU A 139 13.73 2.45 16.66
CA LEU A 139 13.86 0.99 16.46
C LEU A 139 15.32 0.46 16.55
N ARG A 140 16.29 1.32 16.86
CA ARG A 140 17.73 0.96 16.84
C ARG A 140 18.10 -0.25 17.71
N HIS A 141 17.38 -0.50 18.79
CA HIS A 141 17.67 -1.55 19.76
C HIS A 141 16.72 -2.76 19.64
N TYR A 142 15.89 -2.80 18.61
CA TYR A 142 14.99 -3.92 18.37
C TYR A 142 15.75 -5.03 17.65
N ASP A 143 15.72 -6.24 18.23
CA ASP A 143 16.45 -7.42 17.75
C ASP A 143 15.51 -8.58 17.35
N GLN A 144 14.20 -8.34 17.30
CA GLN A 144 13.21 -9.33 16.92
C GLN A 144 13.45 -9.81 15.49
N PRO A 145 13.61 -11.12 15.27
CA PRO A 145 14.01 -11.66 13.96
C PRO A 145 12.97 -11.49 12.86
N GLN A 146 11.71 -11.22 13.23
CA GLN A 146 10.64 -10.93 12.28
C GLN A 146 10.64 -9.48 11.76
N LEU A 147 11.39 -8.57 12.40
CA LEU A 147 11.48 -7.18 11.98
C LEU A 147 12.49 -7.00 10.85
N MET A 148 12.14 -6.17 9.86
CA MET A 148 13.04 -5.78 8.79
C MET A 148 12.74 -4.34 8.37
N SER A 149 13.76 -3.51 8.21
CA SER A 149 13.58 -2.17 7.68
C SER A 149 13.20 -2.20 6.20
N TYR A 150 12.42 -1.21 5.78
CA TYR A 150 12.04 -1.02 4.38
C TYR A 150 13.26 -0.97 3.45
N GLU A 151 14.34 -0.31 3.85
CA GLU A 151 15.58 -0.24 3.07
C GLU A 151 16.20 -1.62 2.85
N LYS A 152 16.28 -2.47 3.89
CA LYS A 152 16.77 -3.85 3.73
C LYS A 152 15.86 -4.68 2.83
N LEU A 153 14.55 -4.43 2.90
CA LEU A 153 13.59 -5.09 2.02
C LEU A 153 13.85 -4.68 0.56
N LEU A 154 14.09 -3.40 0.27
CA LEU A 154 14.44 -2.94 -1.07
C LEU A 154 15.75 -3.57 -1.58
N ASP A 155 16.76 -3.74 -0.72
CA ASP A 155 18.01 -4.43 -1.09
C ASP A 155 17.75 -5.85 -1.60
N LEU A 156 16.84 -6.58 -0.95
CA LEU A 156 16.40 -7.90 -1.42
C LEU A 156 15.71 -7.83 -2.78
N GLY A 157 14.90 -6.80 -3.00
CA GLY A 157 14.22 -6.57 -4.26
C GLY A 157 15.18 -6.28 -5.41
N HIS A 158 16.15 -5.40 -5.20
CA HIS A 158 17.20 -5.14 -6.17
C HIS A 158 17.98 -6.41 -6.52
N ALA A 159 18.38 -7.19 -5.52
CA ALA A 159 19.06 -8.47 -5.74
C ALA A 159 18.18 -9.47 -6.50
N ALA A 160 16.86 -9.50 -6.25
CA ALA A 160 15.93 -10.37 -6.97
C ALA A 160 15.77 -9.95 -8.44
N LEU A 161 15.66 -8.65 -8.72
CA LEU A 161 15.56 -8.13 -10.09
C LEU A 161 16.86 -8.31 -10.92
N VAL A 162 18.01 -8.29 -10.26
CA VAL A 162 19.28 -8.65 -10.94
C VAL A 162 19.26 -10.12 -11.40
N ARG A 163 18.70 -11.01 -10.59
CA ARG A 163 18.61 -12.44 -10.91
C ARG A 163 17.51 -12.75 -11.93
N ASN A 164 16.38 -12.07 -11.84
CA ASN A 164 15.25 -12.22 -12.76
C ASN A 164 14.60 -10.87 -13.07
N PRO A 165 15.08 -10.14 -14.09
CA PRO A 165 14.53 -8.83 -14.45
C PRO A 165 13.05 -8.84 -14.86
N GLY A 166 12.55 -9.97 -15.37
CA GLY A 166 11.17 -10.15 -15.83
C GLY A 166 10.16 -10.51 -14.74
N LEU A 167 10.63 -10.85 -13.53
CA LEU A 167 9.80 -11.41 -12.45
C LEU A 167 8.49 -10.65 -12.24
N VAL A 168 8.57 -9.35 -12.07
CA VAL A 168 7.40 -8.53 -11.71
C VAL A 168 6.46 -8.34 -12.91
N ASP A 169 7.01 -8.18 -14.11
CA ASP A 169 6.19 -8.05 -15.33
C ASP A 169 5.42 -9.34 -15.63
N GLU A 170 6.03 -10.49 -15.40
CA GLU A 170 5.38 -11.79 -15.53
C GLU A 170 4.22 -11.95 -14.52
N GLU A 171 4.39 -11.50 -13.27
CA GLU A 171 3.33 -11.55 -12.27
C GLU A 171 2.20 -10.56 -12.57
N ILE A 172 2.51 -9.32 -12.99
CA ILE A 172 1.52 -8.32 -13.41
C ILE A 172 0.69 -8.85 -14.58
N ALA A 173 1.31 -9.56 -15.54
CA ALA A 173 0.62 -10.11 -16.70
C ALA A 173 -0.44 -11.16 -16.31
N LYS A 174 -0.26 -11.88 -15.21
CA LYS A 174 -1.22 -12.88 -14.69
C LYS A 174 -2.46 -12.26 -14.05
N GLY A 175 -2.37 -11.00 -13.58
CA GLY A 175 -3.45 -10.31 -12.89
C GLY A 175 -4.67 -10.08 -13.78
N ARG A 176 -5.85 -10.19 -13.20
CA ARG A 176 -7.16 -10.00 -13.85
C ARG A 176 -7.99 -8.98 -13.09
N GLY A 177 -8.89 -8.29 -13.78
CA GLY A 177 -9.81 -7.35 -13.16
C GLY A 177 -10.70 -7.97 -12.09
N SER A 178 -11.03 -9.24 -12.22
CA SER A 178 -11.80 -10.00 -11.23
C SER A 178 -11.01 -10.41 -9.98
N ASP A 179 -9.68 -10.24 -9.97
CA ASP A 179 -8.88 -10.54 -8.78
C ASP A 179 -9.17 -9.50 -7.68
N THR A 180 -9.04 -9.95 -6.42
CA THR A 180 -9.21 -9.06 -5.27
C THR A 180 -8.12 -7.99 -5.26
N ALA A 181 -8.54 -6.72 -5.27
CA ALA A 181 -7.63 -5.57 -5.23
C ALA A 181 -7.27 -5.14 -3.81
N ALA A 182 -8.22 -5.25 -2.87
CA ALA A 182 -8.00 -4.88 -1.48
C ALA A 182 -9.07 -5.52 -0.57
N MET A 183 -8.76 -5.60 0.73
CA MET A 183 -9.71 -5.93 1.78
C MET A 183 -9.75 -4.79 2.81
N PHE A 184 -10.96 -4.36 3.19
CA PHE A 184 -11.19 -3.33 4.20
C PHE A 184 -12.02 -3.88 5.34
N PHE A 185 -11.65 -3.55 6.58
CA PHE A 185 -12.46 -3.93 7.74
C PHE A 185 -13.42 -2.80 8.12
N THR A 186 -14.68 -3.15 8.30
CA THR A 186 -15.74 -2.23 8.71
C THR A 186 -16.25 -2.61 10.09
N SER A 187 -16.76 -1.63 10.85
CA SER A 187 -17.32 -1.80 12.20
C SER A 187 -18.63 -2.59 12.24
N GLY A 188 -18.90 -3.51 11.40
CA GLY A 188 -20.09 -4.37 11.34
C GLY A 188 -21.24 -4.01 12.29
N THR A 189 -22.48 -4.12 11.86
CA THR A 189 -23.70 -3.82 12.67
C THR A 189 -23.84 -4.71 13.93
N THR A 190 -23.05 -5.78 14.02
CA THR A 190 -23.04 -6.75 15.13
C THR A 190 -21.91 -6.50 16.14
N GLY A 191 -21.14 -5.41 15.98
CA GLY A 191 -19.99 -5.11 16.83
C GLY A 191 -18.71 -5.86 16.48
N VAL A 192 -18.77 -6.90 15.65
CA VAL A 192 -17.58 -7.61 15.15
C VAL A 192 -17.21 -7.04 13.79
N PRO A 193 -15.95 -6.62 13.57
CA PRO A 193 -15.50 -6.14 12.28
C PRO A 193 -15.70 -7.17 11.17
N LYS A 194 -15.99 -6.69 9.96
CA LYS A 194 -16.17 -7.55 8.77
C LYS A 194 -15.19 -7.15 7.69
N GLY A 195 -14.46 -8.13 7.14
CA GLY A 195 -13.60 -7.92 5.97
C GLY A 195 -14.43 -7.83 4.69
N VAL A 196 -14.37 -6.68 4.03
CA VAL A 196 -15.01 -6.43 2.72
C VAL A 196 -13.95 -6.52 1.65
N VAL A 197 -14.09 -7.45 0.72
CA VAL A 197 -13.19 -7.63 -0.42
C VAL A 197 -13.72 -6.88 -1.63
N LEU A 198 -12.83 -6.17 -2.33
CA LEU A 198 -13.15 -5.43 -3.54
C LEU A 198 -12.22 -5.85 -4.67
N THR A 199 -12.78 -6.06 -5.85
CA THR A 199 -12.01 -6.42 -7.05
C THR A 199 -11.40 -5.20 -7.72
N HIS A 200 -10.38 -5.41 -8.56
CA HIS A 200 -9.82 -4.35 -9.39
C HIS A 200 -10.89 -3.71 -10.28
N ASP A 201 -11.70 -4.52 -10.97
CA ASP A 201 -12.76 -4.01 -11.85
C ASP A 201 -13.73 -3.11 -11.10
N ALA A 202 -14.21 -3.54 -9.92
CA ALA A 202 -15.17 -2.76 -9.15
C ALA A 202 -14.62 -1.39 -8.74
N LEU A 203 -13.36 -1.34 -8.29
CA LEU A 203 -12.71 -0.09 -7.90
C LEU A 203 -12.38 0.79 -9.11
N ILE A 204 -11.85 0.21 -10.19
CA ILE A 204 -11.47 0.94 -11.41
C ILE A 204 -12.71 1.54 -12.08
N ASP A 205 -13.80 0.77 -12.23
CA ASP A 205 -15.01 1.24 -12.90
C ASP A 205 -15.70 2.36 -12.11
N ARG A 206 -15.76 2.23 -10.79
CA ARG A 206 -16.30 3.29 -9.93
C ARG A 206 -15.44 4.55 -9.96
N SER A 207 -14.13 4.39 -9.88
CA SER A 207 -13.18 5.50 -9.94
C SER A 207 -13.25 6.22 -11.29
N ARG A 208 -13.41 5.48 -12.40
CA ARG A 208 -13.56 6.04 -13.74
C ARG A 208 -14.84 6.85 -13.85
N ALA A 209 -15.96 6.29 -13.41
CA ALA A 209 -17.26 6.97 -13.47
C ALA A 209 -17.24 8.31 -12.68
N VAL A 210 -16.64 8.32 -11.49
CA VAL A 210 -16.53 9.55 -10.69
C VAL A 210 -15.54 10.53 -11.32
N ALA A 211 -14.39 10.06 -11.81
CA ALA A 211 -13.40 10.93 -12.46
C ALA A 211 -13.98 11.61 -13.71
N GLU A 212 -14.79 10.89 -14.50
CA GLU A 212 -15.50 11.45 -15.66
C GLU A 212 -16.57 12.48 -15.23
N MET A 213 -17.37 12.17 -14.22
CA MET A 213 -18.41 13.06 -13.69
C MET A 213 -17.81 14.37 -13.16
N GLU A 214 -16.71 14.29 -12.43
CA GLU A 214 -16.03 15.44 -11.83
C GLU A 214 -14.99 16.08 -12.77
N ARG A 215 -14.78 15.50 -13.93
CA ARG A 215 -13.80 15.96 -14.95
C ARG A 215 -12.37 15.98 -14.43
N LEU A 216 -12.02 15.02 -13.58
CA LEU A 216 -10.67 14.89 -13.05
C LEU A 216 -9.69 14.42 -14.14
N GLY A 217 -8.51 15.03 -14.16
CA GLY A 217 -7.46 14.75 -15.13
C GLY A 217 -6.05 14.92 -14.56
N GLU A 218 -5.09 14.80 -15.44
CA GLU A 218 -3.67 14.76 -15.08
C GLU A 218 -3.10 16.07 -14.53
N ASP A 219 -3.83 17.17 -14.61
CA ASP A 219 -3.44 18.48 -14.07
C ASP A 219 -4.02 18.76 -12.69
N ASP A 220 -4.91 17.89 -12.21
CA ASP A 220 -5.49 18.02 -10.88
C ASP A 220 -4.54 17.57 -9.78
N VAL A 221 -4.81 18.08 -8.57
CA VAL A 221 -4.07 17.77 -7.34
C VAL A 221 -5.06 17.51 -6.23
N VAL A 222 -4.92 16.38 -5.53
CA VAL A 222 -5.81 15.97 -4.44
C VAL A 222 -5.00 15.78 -3.16
N LEU A 223 -5.53 16.25 -2.04
CA LEU A 223 -4.92 16.09 -0.72
C LEU A 223 -5.32 14.74 -0.12
N ALA A 224 -4.32 13.94 0.27
CA ALA A 224 -4.50 12.65 0.93
C ALA A 224 -4.44 12.84 2.46
N PHE A 225 -5.59 12.99 3.12
CA PHE A 225 -5.64 13.33 4.56
C PHE A 225 -6.55 12.43 5.40
N MET A 226 -7.40 11.62 4.77
CA MET A 226 -8.22 10.66 5.50
C MET A 226 -7.41 9.39 5.84
N PRO A 227 -7.82 8.60 6.85
CA PRO A 227 -7.11 7.37 7.18
C PRO A 227 -7.02 6.39 5.99
N PRO A 228 -5.86 5.79 5.71
CA PRO A 228 -5.71 4.80 4.62
C PRO A 228 -6.64 3.60 4.73
N ALA A 229 -7.07 3.25 5.95
CA ALA A 229 -8.05 2.18 6.20
C ALA A 229 -9.47 2.51 5.71
N TRP A 230 -9.77 3.76 5.40
CA TRP A 230 -11.04 4.16 4.82
C TRP A 230 -11.09 3.89 3.32
N ILE A 231 -12.18 3.27 2.87
CA ILE A 231 -12.41 3.04 1.43
C ILE A 231 -12.42 4.36 0.64
N GLY A 232 -12.95 5.44 1.22
CA GLY A 232 -12.94 6.77 0.60
C GLY A 232 -11.53 7.26 0.30
N GLN A 233 -10.60 7.14 1.26
CA GLN A 233 -9.20 7.49 1.04
C GLN A 233 -8.57 6.65 -0.07
N ASN A 234 -8.85 5.35 -0.08
CA ASN A 234 -8.35 4.46 -1.12
C ASN A 234 -8.90 4.84 -2.51
N ILE A 235 -10.17 5.23 -2.59
CA ILE A 235 -10.76 5.72 -3.85
C ILE A 235 -10.06 7.01 -4.30
N PHE A 236 -10.02 8.05 -3.45
CA PHE A 236 -9.53 9.38 -3.84
C PHE A 236 -8.02 9.47 -4.03
N SER A 237 -7.25 8.69 -3.27
CA SER A 237 -5.79 8.82 -3.27
C SER A 237 -5.05 7.61 -3.85
N TYR A 238 -5.76 6.56 -4.26
CA TYR A 238 -5.16 5.42 -4.95
C TYR A 238 -5.88 5.07 -6.24
N ALA A 239 -7.18 4.73 -6.19
CA ALA A 239 -7.88 4.20 -7.35
C ALA A 239 -8.14 5.27 -8.43
N GLN A 240 -8.59 6.45 -8.05
CA GLN A 240 -8.85 7.55 -9.00
C GLN A 240 -7.58 8.10 -9.66
N PRO A 241 -6.46 8.38 -8.95
CA PRO A 241 -5.24 8.82 -9.64
C PRO A 241 -4.70 7.75 -10.59
N MET A 242 -4.85 6.46 -10.29
CA MET A 242 -4.51 5.37 -11.23
C MET A 242 -5.37 5.38 -12.51
N VAL A 243 -6.57 5.94 -12.45
CA VAL A 243 -7.47 6.07 -13.60
C VAL A 243 -7.27 7.40 -14.32
N ALA A 244 -7.27 8.52 -13.59
CA ALA A 244 -7.28 9.88 -14.13
C ALA A 244 -5.87 10.46 -14.36
N GLY A 245 -4.87 10.02 -13.60
CA GLY A 245 -3.47 10.43 -13.75
C GLY A 245 -3.09 11.68 -12.97
N TYR A 246 -3.94 12.17 -12.05
CA TYR A 246 -3.62 13.33 -11.22
C TYR A 246 -2.60 13.04 -10.11
N CYS A 247 -2.10 14.11 -9.49
CA CYS A 247 -1.14 14.03 -8.40
C CYS A 247 -1.84 14.03 -7.04
N ILE A 248 -1.47 13.12 -6.14
CA ILE A 248 -1.87 13.19 -4.73
C ILE A 248 -0.78 13.88 -3.89
N CYS A 249 -1.22 14.61 -2.85
CA CYS A 249 -0.34 15.28 -1.90
C CYS A 249 -0.56 14.71 -0.50
N CYS A 250 0.47 14.06 0.05
CA CYS A 250 0.50 13.52 1.41
C CYS A 250 1.00 14.63 2.35
N PRO A 251 0.20 15.16 3.28
CA PRO A 251 0.65 16.15 4.24
C PRO A 251 1.65 15.53 5.23
N GLU A 252 2.42 16.36 5.91
CA GLU A 252 3.38 15.91 6.90
C GLU A 252 2.69 15.31 8.15
N SER A 253 1.59 15.93 8.53
CA SER A 253 0.68 15.46 9.58
C SER A 253 -0.72 16.03 9.37
N PRO A 254 -1.76 15.49 10.04
CA PRO A 254 -3.11 16.03 9.97
C PRO A 254 -3.19 17.53 10.36
N GLU A 255 -2.37 17.97 11.32
CA GLU A 255 -2.34 19.37 11.80
C GLU A 255 -1.77 20.32 10.73
N THR A 256 -1.04 19.83 9.76
CA THR A 256 -0.44 20.65 8.69
C THR A 256 -1.32 20.76 7.43
N VAL A 257 -2.55 20.25 7.50
CA VAL A 257 -3.53 20.31 6.39
C VAL A 257 -4.19 21.69 6.29
N VAL A 258 -4.19 22.49 7.36
CA VAL A 258 -4.88 23.80 7.47
C VAL A 258 -3.92 24.94 7.19
#